data_13528d2154d2f65d191737d36b07bb47
#
_entry.id   13528d2154d2f65d191737d36b07bb47
#
_cell.length_a   1.000
_cell.length_b   1.000
_cell.length_c   1.000
_cell.angle_alpha   90.00
_cell.angle_beta   90.00
_cell.angle_gamma   90.00
#
_symmetry.space_group_name_H-M   'P 1'
#
loop_
_entity.id
_entity.type
_entity.pdbx_description
1 polymer ?
#
loop_
_entity_poly.entity_id
_entity_poly.type
_entity_poly.pdbx_seq_one_letter_code
_entity_poly.pdbx_strand_id
1 'polypeptide(L)'
;MIKILLNFLENYVNKKFKKRLNESLFELSKINKDFSLNFVDVGAAEDIHPRWKRISKYVDYIGFEPDKRSRELLVKYDDCKSYKIYPYALWNKKKKLNINFTKEPRVSSSYVPNYRFLNQFKNPERFEIESKVKVDSTDLDNLKIKGIDFVKIDVQGG
;
A
#
# COMPACT_ATOMS: atom_id res chain seq x y z
N MET A 1 14.64 22.08 -23.29
CA MET A 1 14.66 23.19 -22.32
C MET A 1 13.45 23.15 -21.37
N ILE A 2 12.22 23.17 -21.85
CA ILE A 2 10.98 23.16 -21.03
C ILE A 2 10.91 21.97 -20.06
N LYS A 3 11.23 20.75 -20.51
CA LYS A 3 11.19 19.53 -19.69
C LYS A 3 12.17 19.57 -18.51
N ILE A 4 13.36 20.17 -18.71
CA ILE A 4 14.36 20.35 -17.66
C ILE A 4 13.88 21.38 -16.63
N LEU A 5 13.25 22.44 -17.07
CA LEU A 5 12.69 23.47 -16.19
C LEU A 5 11.52 22.92 -15.36
N LEU A 6 10.64 22.12 -15.97
CA LEU A 6 9.53 21.47 -15.26
C LEU A 6 10.03 20.50 -14.18
N ASN A 7 11.03 19.66 -14.49
CA ASN A 7 11.64 18.78 -13.50
C ASN A 7 12.32 19.55 -12.36
N PHE A 8 12.97 20.67 -12.67
CA PHE A 8 13.57 21.52 -11.65
C PHE A 8 12.52 22.14 -10.72
N LEU A 9 11.44 22.69 -11.28
CA LEU A 9 10.33 23.27 -10.52
C LEU A 9 9.62 22.20 -9.66
N GLU A 10 9.37 21.03 -10.21
CA GLU A 10 8.77 19.92 -9.46
C GLU A 10 9.65 19.48 -8.28
N ASN A 11 10.95 19.35 -8.49
CA ASN A 11 11.91 19.02 -7.43
C ASN A 11 11.99 20.13 -6.37
N TYR A 12 11.95 21.39 -6.77
CA TYR A 12 11.97 22.53 -5.85
C TYR A 12 10.70 22.57 -4.98
N VAL A 13 9.53 22.45 -5.60
CA VAL A 13 8.24 22.42 -4.90
C VAL A 13 8.17 21.23 -3.93
N ASN A 14 8.57 20.05 -4.38
CA ASN A 14 8.62 18.85 -3.55
C ASN A 14 9.57 18.99 -2.35
N LYS A 15 10.75 19.61 -2.55
CA LYS A 15 11.72 19.86 -1.47
C LYS A 15 11.16 20.84 -0.44
N LYS A 16 10.52 21.92 -0.89
CA LYS A 16 9.91 22.94 0.00
C LYS A 16 8.72 22.35 0.78
N PHE A 17 7.86 21.58 0.11
CA PHE A 17 6.75 20.91 0.74
C PHE A 17 7.24 19.90 1.80
N LYS A 18 8.24 19.09 1.45
CA LYS A 18 8.86 18.13 2.36
C LYS A 18 9.38 18.79 3.64
N LYS A 19 10.10 19.92 3.49
CA LYS A 19 10.64 20.66 4.63
C LYS A 19 9.51 21.12 5.56
N ARG A 20 8.49 21.79 5.02
CA ARG A 20 7.34 22.28 5.82
C ARG A 20 6.58 21.16 6.51
N LEU A 21 6.32 20.05 5.82
CA LEU A 21 5.64 18.90 6.41
C LEU A 21 6.43 18.34 7.60
N ASN A 22 7.74 18.13 7.43
CA ASN A 22 8.58 17.63 8.50
C ASN A 22 8.65 18.58 9.70
N GLU A 23 8.72 19.88 9.46
CA GLU A 23 8.69 20.91 10.51
C GLU A 23 7.36 20.86 11.28
N SER A 24 6.23 20.80 10.57
CA SER A 24 4.90 20.70 11.20
C SER A 24 4.73 19.44 12.03
N LEU A 25 5.15 18.28 11.50
CA LEU A 25 5.09 17.00 12.22
C LEU A 25 6.02 16.99 13.44
N PHE A 26 7.19 17.61 13.32
CA PHE A 26 8.11 17.75 14.44
C PHE A 26 7.53 18.63 15.55
N GLU A 27 6.89 19.76 15.21
CA GLU A 27 6.21 20.60 16.20
C GLU A 27 5.05 19.86 16.87
N LEU A 28 4.22 19.12 16.12
CA LEU A 28 3.16 18.27 16.67
C LEU A 28 3.71 17.21 17.64
N SER A 29 4.85 16.58 17.29
CA SER A 29 5.47 15.57 18.16
C SER A 29 6.07 16.15 19.45
N LYS A 30 6.41 17.45 19.49
CA LYS A 30 6.80 18.13 20.74
C LYS A 30 5.61 18.35 21.68
N ILE A 31 4.45 18.69 21.10
CA ILE A 31 3.21 18.92 21.86
C ILE A 31 2.66 17.59 22.41
N ASN A 32 2.74 16.54 21.62
CA ASN A 32 2.33 15.19 22.01
C ASN A 32 3.45 14.19 21.69
N LYS A 33 4.13 13.68 22.72
CA LYS A 33 5.22 12.71 22.59
C LYS A 33 4.76 11.39 21.96
N ASP A 34 3.48 11.06 22.12
CA ASP A 34 2.87 9.84 21.58
C ASP A 34 2.26 10.05 20.20
N PHE A 35 2.46 11.25 19.61
CA PHE A 35 1.94 11.55 18.28
C PHE A 35 2.32 10.49 17.26
N SER A 36 1.31 9.98 16.59
CA SER A 36 1.47 9.09 15.42
C SER A 36 0.30 9.27 14.45
N LEU A 37 0.54 8.85 13.23
CA LEU A 37 -0.43 8.79 12.14
C LEU A 37 -0.71 7.33 11.84
N ASN A 38 -1.94 6.90 12.02
CA ASN A 38 -2.39 5.53 11.71
C ASN A 38 -2.64 5.41 10.21
N PHE A 39 -1.79 4.68 9.51
CA PHE A 39 -1.85 4.48 8.07
C PHE A 39 -2.22 3.04 7.74
N VAL A 40 -3.32 2.86 7.03
CA VAL A 40 -3.79 1.57 6.52
C VAL A 40 -3.48 1.47 5.03
N ASP A 41 -2.75 0.42 4.62
CA ASP A 41 -2.41 0.11 3.23
C ASP A 41 -3.09 -1.20 2.81
N VAL A 42 -4.09 -1.11 1.94
CA VAL A 42 -4.82 -2.26 1.39
C VAL A 42 -4.26 -2.62 0.03
N GLY A 43 -3.75 -3.85 -0.09
CA GLY A 43 -2.92 -4.27 -1.21
C GLY A 43 -1.47 -3.80 -1.01
N ALA A 44 -0.90 -4.15 0.14
CA ALA A 44 0.47 -3.81 0.52
C ALA A 44 1.48 -4.74 -0.16
N ALA A 45 1.41 -4.87 -1.49
CA ALA A 45 2.26 -5.75 -2.29
C ALA A 45 3.64 -5.15 -2.60
N GLU A 46 3.84 -3.90 -2.29
CA GLU A 46 5.09 -3.16 -2.52
C GLU A 46 5.52 -2.43 -1.26
N ASP A 47 6.74 -1.96 -1.32
CA ASP A 47 7.27 -1.01 -0.34
C ASP A 47 6.34 0.20 -0.14
N ILE A 48 6.33 0.76 1.07
CA ILE A 48 5.65 2.02 1.34
C ILE A 48 6.06 3.06 0.30
N HIS A 49 5.07 3.63 -0.37
CA HIS A 49 5.31 4.64 -1.39
C HIS A 49 6.24 5.76 -0.87
N PRO A 50 7.19 6.27 -1.66
CA PRO A 50 8.20 7.25 -1.22
C PRO A 50 7.65 8.50 -0.52
N ARG A 51 6.39 8.86 -0.79
CA ARG A 51 5.71 9.96 -0.08
C ARG A 51 5.57 9.69 1.41
N TRP A 52 5.23 8.45 1.78
CA TRP A 52 5.04 8.01 3.16
C TRP A 52 6.36 7.70 3.87
N LYS A 53 7.36 7.18 3.13
CA LYS A 53 8.72 6.98 3.67
C LYS A 53 9.30 8.24 4.32
N ARG A 54 8.89 9.42 3.85
CA ARG A 54 9.39 10.70 4.38
C ARG A 54 8.93 11.01 5.79
N ILE A 55 7.81 10.45 6.21
CA ILE A 55 7.20 10.67 7.51
C ILE A 55 7.10 9.38 8.32
N SER A 56 7.76 8.31 7.89
CA SER A 56 7.66 6.95 8.46
C SER A 56 7.82 6.92 9.97
N LYS A 57 8.76 7.67 10.54
CA LYS A 57 9.00 7.75 11.98
C LYS A 57 7.79 8.22 12.82
N TYR A 58 6.78 8.79 12.18
CA TYR A 58 5.52 9.20 12.81
C TYR A 58 4.36 8.30 12.42
N VAL A 59 4.60 7.20 11.69
CA VAL A 59 3.56 6.35 11.13
C VAL A 59 3.47 5.04 11.88
N ASP A 60 2.27 4.73 12.36
CA ASP A 60 1.85 3.39 12.72
C ASP A 60 1.25 2.74 11.47
N TYR A 61 2.05 1.87 10.83
CA TYR A 61 1.71 1.26 9.54
C TYR A 61 1.02 -0.07 9.71
N ILE A 62 -0.12 -0.21 9.04
CA ILE A 62 -0.92 -1.45 8.99
C ILE A 62 -1.17 -1.81 7.54
N GLY A 63 -0.54 -2.87 7.06
CA GLY A 63 -0.72 -3.37 5.70
C GLY A 63 -1.61 -4.62 5.66
N PHE A 64 -2.32 -4.78 4.55
CA PHE A 64 -3.10 -5.98 4.22
C PHE A 64 -2.63 -6.53 2.88
N GLU A 65 -2.06 -7.74 2.89
CA GLU A 65 -1.59 -8.43 1.70
C GLU A 65 -1.80 -9.94 1.83
N PRO A 66 -2.75 -10.52 1.08
CA PRO A 66 -3.00 -11.95 1.15
C PRO A 66 -1.96 -12.82 0.45
N ASP A 67 -1.24 -12.29 -0.57
CA ASP A 67 -0.23 -13.04 -1.31
C ASP A 67 1.07 -13.17 -0.50
N LYS A 68 1.43 -14.41 -0.15
CA LYS A 68 2.66 -14.69 0.58
C LYS A 68 3.91 -14.24 -0.19
N ARG A 69 3.91 -14.37 -1.53
CA ARG A 69 5.04 -13.96 -2.39
C ARG A 69 5.31 -12.47 -2.24
N SER A 70 4.25 -11.64 -2.26
CA SER A 70 4.35 -10.20 -2.03
C SER A 70 4.84 -9.89 -0.61
N ARG A 71 4.27 -10.55 0.42
CA ARG A 71 4.69 -10.29 1.80
C ARG A 71 6.16 -10.62 2.07
N GLU A 72 6.69 -11.66 1.43
CA GLU A 72 8.10 -12.05 1.58
C GLU A 72 9.07 -11.06 0.94
N LEU A 73 8.60 -10.27 -0.02
CA LEU A 73 9.38 -9.20 -0.67
C LEU A 73 9.29 -7.87 0.08
N LEU A 74 8.34 -7.72 1.01
CA LEU A 74 8.21 -6.48 1.78
C LEU A 74 9.42 -6.30 2.70
N VAL A 75 10.15 -5.24 2.48
CA VAL A 75 11.22 -4.82 3.37
C VAL A 75 10.59 -4.29 4.65
N LYS A 76 11.00 -4.85 5.79
CA LYS A 76 10.57 -4.32 7.09
C LYS A 76 11.05 -2.88 7.23
N TYR A 77 10.11 -1.97 7.39
CA TYR A 77 10.43 -0.56 7.61
C TYR A 77 10.77 -0.32 9.08
N ASP A 78 12.05 -0.43 9.39
CA ASP A 78 12.57 -0.13 10.73
C ASP A 78 12.40 1.35 11.13
N ASP A 79 12.12 2.21 10.14
CA ASP A 79 11.87 3.63 10.36
C ASP A 79 10.44 3.97 10.75
N CYS A 80 9.48 3.05 10.66
CA CYS A 80 8.12 3.30 11.13
C CYS A 80 8.04 3.21 12.65
N LYS A 81 7.17 4.06 13.25
CA LYS A 81 6.90 3.98 14.69
C LYS A 81 6.39 2.60 15.10
N SER A 82 5.48 2.05 14.29
CA SER A 82 5.15 0.62 14.32
C SER A 82 4.86 0.10 12.91
N TYR A 83 5.02 -1.22 12.72
CA TYR A 83 4.81 -1.87 11.42
C TYR A 83 4.16 -3.23 11.60
N LYS A 84 3.01 -3.42 10.94
CA LYS A 84 2.27 -4.67 11.00
C LYS A 84 1.65 -5.02 9.64
N ILE A 85 1.86 -6.26 9.17
CA ILE A 85 1.23 -6.79 7.97
C ILE A 85 0.28 -7.91 8.35
N TYR A 86 -0.96 -7.81 7.88
CA TYR A 86 -1.96 -8.86 8.01
C TYR A 86 -2.02 -9.70 6.72
N PRO A 87 -2.03 -11.03 6.83
CA PRO A 87 -2.11 -11.94 5.69
C PRO A 87 -3.56 -12.14 5.20
N TYR A 88 -4.36 -11.08 5.24
CA TYR A 88 -5.78 -11.11 4.91
C TYR A 88 -6.06 -10.21 3.71
N ALA A 89 -7.04 -10.60 2.90
CA ALA A 89 -7.71 -9.66 2.02
C ALA A 89 -8.65 -8.78 2.85
N LEU A 90 -8.68 -7.48 2.60
CA LEU A 90 -9.70 -6.62 3.20
C LEU A 90 -10.97 -6.72 2.36
N TRP A 91 -12.10 -7.01 3.01
CA TRP A 91 -13.40 -7.21 2.38
C TRP A 91 -14.52 -6.70 3.28
N ASN A 92 -15.76 -6.75 2.81
CA ASN A 92 -16.92 -6.29 3.58
C ASN A 92 -17.36 -7.21 4.73
N LYS A 93 -16.75 -8.38 4.86
CA LYS A 93 -16.99 -9.35 5.94
C LYS A 93 -15.92 -10.44 5.98
N LYS A 94 -15.84 -11.11 7.11
CA LYS A 94 -14.98 -12.28 7.28
C LYS A 94 -15.50 -13.46 6.46
N LYS A 95 -14.71 -13.92 5.50
CA LYS A 95 -14.99 -15.12 4.68
C LYS A 95 -13.73 -15.62 3.97
N LYS A 96 -13.83 -16.75 3.30
CA LYS A 96 -12.81 -17.20 2.33
C LYS A 96 -13.09 -16.57 0.97
N LEU A 97 -12.10 -15.93 0.37
CA LEU A 97 -12.13 -15.39 -0.99
C LEU A 97 -11.31 -16.26 -1.93
N ASN A 98 -11.82 -16.50 -3.13
CA ASN A 98 -11.02 -17.10 -4.18
C ASN A 98 -10.25 -15.98 -4.90
N ILE A 99 -8.93 -16.06 -4.87
CA ILE A 99 -8.04 -15.12 -5.57
C ILE A 99 -7.30 -15.89 -6.66
N ASN A 100 -7.27 -15.33 -7.85
CA ASN A 100 -6.45 -15.78 -8.95
C ASN A 100 -5.07 -15.14 -8.79
N PHE A 101 -4.10 -15.91 -8.32
CA PHE A 101 -2.71 -15.47 -8.23
C PHE A 101 -2.08 -15.56 -9.61
N THR A 102 -1.56 -14.44 -10.08
CA THR A 102 -0.97 -14.28 -11.41
C THR A 102 0.55 -14.32 -11.35
N LYS A 103 1.20 -14.42 -12.52
CA LYS A 103 2.67 -14.34 -12.63
C LYS A 103 3.25 -13.10 -11.97
N GLU A 104 2.59 -11.96 -12.15
CA GLU A 104 2.92 -10.74 -11.45
C GLU A 104 2.00 -10.61 -10.24
N PRO A 105 2.50 -10.76 -8.99
CA PRO A 105 1.66 -10.75 -7.79
C PRO A 105 0.76 -9.52 -7.67
N ARG A 106 1.25 -8.36 -8.10
CA ARG A 106 0.55 -7.06 -8.01
C ARG A 106 -0.70 -6.94 -8.86
N VAL A 107 -0.92 -7.87 -9.82
CA VAL A 107 -2.13 -7.90 -10.65
C VAL A 107 -3.02 -9.09 -10.32
N SER A 108 -2.77 -9.78 -9.22
CA SER A 108 -3.63 -10.83 -8.69
C SER A 108 -4.99 -10.26 -8.28
N SER A 109 -6.07 -11.01 -8.52
CA SER A 109 -7.44 -10.51 -8.37
C SER A 109 -8.44 -11.60 -8.02
N SER A 110 -9.57 -11.22 -7.43
CA SER A 110 -10.74 -12.09 -7.33
C SER A 110 -11.42 -12.33 -8.69
N TYR A 111 -11.18 -11.47 -9.67
CA TYR A 111 -11.70 -11.60 -11.03
C TYR A 111 -10.78 -12.41 -11.93
N VAL A 112 -11.38 -13.08 -12.93
CA VAL A 112 -10.63 -13.74 -13.99
C VAL A 112 -10.17 -12.69 -15.00
N PRO A 113 -8.89 -12.67 -15.41
CA PRO A 113 -8.39 -11.74 -16.40
C PRO A 113 -9.12 -11.85 -17.74
N ASN A 114 -9.48 -10.71 -18.33
CA ASN A 114 -10.04 -10.67 -19.67
C ASN A 114 -8.90 -10.66 -20.71
N TYR A 115 -8.40 -11.82 -21.08
CA TYR A 115 -7.27 -11.94 -22.01
C TYR A 115 -7.54 -11.32 -23.38
N ARG A 116 -8.80 -11.34 -23.87
CA ARG A 116 -9.15 -10.67 -25.14
C ARG A 116 -8.85 -9.17 -25.09
N PHE A 117 -9.06 -8.55 -23.93
CA PHE A 117 -8.76 -7.14 -23.71
C PHE A 117 -7.27 -6.93 -23.40
N LEU A 118 -6.71 -7.73 -22.51
CA LEU A 118 -5.34 -7.56 -22.00
C LEU A 118 -4.28 -7.79 -23.06
N ASN A 119 -4.51 -8.68 -24.05
CA ASN A 119 -3.59 -8.93 -25.16
C ASN A 119 -3.39 -7.72 -26.09
N GLN A 120 -4.15 -6.64 -25.92
CA GLN A 120 -3.96 -5.39 -26.65
C GLN A 120 -2.86 -4.50 -26.02
N PHE A 121 -2.39 -4.84 -24.82
CA PHE A 121 -1.40 -4.07 -24.08
C PHE A 121 -0.04 -4.80 -24.06
N LYS A 122 0.99 -4.07 -23.65
CA LYS A 122 2.33 -4.66 -23.44
C LYS A 122 2.34 -5.58 -22.23
N ASN A 123 3.07 -6.69 -22.36
CA ASN A 123 3.29 -7.66 -21.29
C ASN A 123 2.00 -8.27 -20.72
N PRO A 124 1.09 -8.81 -21.55
CA PRO A 124 -0.16 -9.39 -21.08
C PRO A 124 0.07 -10.67 -20.25
N GLU A 125 1.21 -11.33 -20.42
CA GLU A 125 1.61 -12.55 -19.71
C GLU A 125 1.67 -12.37 -18.20
N ARG A 126 1.87 -11.15 -17.70
CA ARG A 126 1.85 -10.86 -16.26
C ARG A 126 0.52 -11.17 -15.59
N PHE A 127 -0.58 -11.18 -16.37
CA PHE A 127 -1.92 -11.53 -15.90
C PHE A 127 -2.23 -13.03 -15.98
N GLU A 128 -1.32 -13.86 -16.48
CA GLU A 128 -1.54 -15.32 -16.53
C GLU A 128 -1.69 -15.86 -15.11
N ILE A 129 -2.76 -16.63 -14.90
CA ILE A 129 -3.07 -17.23 -13.60
C ILE A 129 -2.12 -18.40 -13.37
N GLU A 130 -1.31 -18.33 -12.34
CA GLU A 130 -0.47 -19.45 -11.89
C GLU A 130 -1.21 -20.38 -10.92
N SER A 131 -2.04 -19.81 -10.07
CA SER A 131 -2.80 -20.59 -9.10
C SER A 131 -4.09 -19.90 -8.67
N LYS A 132 -5.05 -20.72 -8.20
CA LYS A 132 -6.28 -20.24 -7.57
C LYS A 132 -6.23 -20.60 -6.10
N VAL A 133 -6.22 -19.61 -5.24
CA VAL A 133 -6.00 -19.78 -3.80
C VAL A 133 -7.19 -19.24 -3.02
N LYS A 134 -7.59 -19.96 -1.98
CA LYS A 134 -8.56 -19.45 -1.00
C LYS A 134 -7.79 -18.71 0.09
N VAL A 135 -8.02 -17.40 0.19
CA VAL A 135 -7.43 -16.55 1.22
C VAL A 135 -8.48 -16.14 2.26
N ASP A 136 -8.04 -15.91 3.47
CA ASP A 136 -8.90 -15.35 4.49
C ASP A 136 -9.16 -13.86 4.22
N SER A 137 -10.38 -13.41 4.46
CA SER A 137 -10.73 -11.99 4.44
C SER A 137 -11.30 -11.54 5.78
N THR A 138 -11.18 -10.26 6.01
CA THR A 138 -11.76 -9.57 7.16
C THR A 138 -12.13 -8.13 6.77
N ASP A 139 -12.84 -7.44 7.63
CA ASP A 139 -13.08 -6.00 7.55
C ASP A 139 -12.33 -5.27 8.68
N LEU A 140 -12.25 -3.95 8.59
CA LEU A 140 -11.55 -3.13 9.58
C LEU A 140 -12.23 -3.15 10.94
N ASP A 141 -13.56 -3.24 10.96
CA ASP A 141 -14.35 -3.22 12.21
C ASP A 141 -14.07 -4.46 13.05
N ASN A 142 -13.98 -5.64 12.40
CA ASN A 142 -13.61 -6.90 13.08
C ASN A 142 -12.22 -6.84 13.70
N LEU A 143 -11.30 -6.10 13.12
CA LEU A 143 -9.94 -5.92 13.64
C LEU A 143 -9.86 -4.86 14.74
N LYS A 144 -10.95 -4.11 14.98
CA LYS A 144 -11.03 -3.04 15.97
C LYS A 144 -9.92 -1.99 15.81
N ILE A 145 -9.47 -1.75 14.60
CA ILE A 145 -8.50 -0.71 14.29
C ILE A 145 -9.21 0.63 14.43
N LYS A 146 -8.69 1.47 15.34
CA LYS A 146 -9.28 2.78 15.66
C LYS A 146 -8.33 3.90 15.26
N GLY A 147 -8.89 5.10 15.09
CA GLY A 147 -8.11 6.31 14.87
C GLY A 147 -7.33 6.28 13.55
N ILE A 148 -7.93 5.73 12.48
CA ILE A 148 -7.28 5.68 11.15
C ILE A 148 -7.25 7.11 10.60
N ASP A 149 -6.04 7.60 10.27
CA ASP A 149 -5.84 8.92 9.69
C ASP A 149 -5.78 8.85 8.16
N PHE A 150 -5.20 7.78 7.59
CA PHE A 150 -5.05 7.57 6.16
C PHE A 150 -5.32 6.14 5.75
N VAL A 151 -5.98 6.00 4.60
CA VAL A 151 -6.17 4.70 3.93
C VAL A 151 -5.70 4.81 2.49
N LYS A 152 -4.79 3.93 2.08
CA LYS A 152 -4.49 3.66 0.66
C LYS A 152 -5.20 2.38 0.28
N ILE A 153 -5.89 2.37 -0.85
CA ILE A 153 -6.51 1.18 -1.42
C ILE A 153 -5.98 1.03 -2.84
N ASP A 154 -5.21 -0.04 -3.05
CA ASP A 154 -4.62 -0.35 -4.36
C ASP A 154 -4.77 -1.86 -4.60
N VAL A 155 -5.98 -2.25 -4.95
CA VAL A 155 -6.36 -3.64 -5.18
C VAL A 155 -6.96 -3.81 -6.57
N GLN A 156 -6.73 -4.97 -7.17
CA GLN A 156 -7.18 -5.30 -8.52
C GLN A 156 -8.60 -5.93 -8.49
N GLY A 157 -9.57 -5.10 -8.21
CA GLY A 157 -10.98 -5.50 -8.15
C GLY A 157 -11.34 -6.21 -6.83
N GLY A 158 -12.27 -5.62 -6.11
CA GLY A 158 -12.78 -6.11 -4.83
C GLY A 158 -13.93 -5.23 -4.36
#